data_3e013011a9c5c881797820fb47449130
#
_entry.id   3e013011a9c5c881797820fb47449130
#
_cell.length_a   1.000
_cell.length_b   1.000
_cell.length_c   1.000
_cell.angle_alpha   90.00
_cell.angle_beta   90.00
_cell.angle_gamma   90.00
#
_symmetry.space_group_name_H-M   'P 1'
#
loop_
_entity.id
_entity.type
_entity.pdbx_description
1 polymer ?
#
loop_
_entity_poly.entity_id
_entity_poly.type
_entity_poly.pdbx_seq_one_letter_code
_entity_poly.pdbx_strand_id
1 'polypeptide(L)'
;AQPKLSIDLGIGFYEPTLSGFDENETVQFPTKGIFNRNLLLNWGIYYEFFSNARIGYNSFTSYEIGKDILLLNSEAIFRRSINYRLFPIETFFRWKPKIELNFTLAPIWGRGRIELDTTPGDKTEDWNFFLNSFGGSEDPVKDMGATDAMKSDWYGYTGMLGFRYYISSRLALDIKGGFINNSYKDDKWRVQRQSVTGPKMKIDDLPIFSFKVVYGLR
;
A
#
# COMPACT_ATOMS: atom_id res chain seq x y z
N ALA A 1 -31.87 4.60 14.55
CA ALA A 1 -31.41 4.38 13.17
C ALA A 1 -29.91 4.63 13.13
N GLN A 2 -29.19 3.81 12.40
CA GLN A 2 -27.77 4.03 12.20
C GLN A 2 -27.53 5.06 11.10
N PRO A 3 -26.46 5.85 11.18
CA PRO A 3 -26.17 6.85 10.18
C PRO A 3 -25.91 6.23 8.81
N LYS A 4 -26.45 6.84 7.76
CA LYS A 4 -26.23 6.42 6.37
C LYS A 4 -24.82 6.75 5.87
N LEU A 5 -24.21 7.79 6.41
CA LEU A 5 -22.85 8.24 6.06
C LEU A 5 -21.93 7.93 7.23
N SER A 6 -20.82 7.26 6.96
CA SER A 6 -19.81 6.93 7.96
C SER A 6 -18.40 7.15 7.42
N ILE A 7 -17.50 7.46 8.33
CA ILE A 7 -16.06 7.50 8.08
C ILE A 7 -15.39 6.42 8.90
N ASP A 8 -14.30 5.87 8.40
CA ASP A 8 -13.46 4.94 9.14
C ASP A 8 -11.99 5.38 9.15
N LEU A 9 -11.33 5.04 10.23
CA LEU A 9 -9.89 5.18 10.40
C LEU A 9 -9.34 3.90 11.02
N GLY A 10 -8.20 3.45 10.57
CA GLY A 10 -7.64 2.24 11.12
C GLY A 10 -6.26 1.88 10.59
N ILE A 11 -5.89 0.66 10.91
CA ILE A 11 -4.65 0.04 10.51
C ILE A 11 -4.94 -1.28 9.81
N GLY A 12 -4.07 -1.63 8.88
CA GLY A 12 -4.09 -2.92 8.21
C GLY A 12 -2.70 -3.54 8.22
N PHE A 13 -2.68 -4.85 7.96
CA PHE A 13 -1.47 -5.65 7.89
C PHE A 13 -1.51 -6.52 6.66
N TYR A 14 -0.41 -6.54 5.91
CA TYR A 14 -0.18 -7.47 4.81
C TYR A 14 1.33 -7.69 4.66
N GLU A 15 1.76 -8.74 4.01
CA GLU A 15 3.18 -9.06 3.87
C GLU A 15 3.57 -9.25 2.39
N PRO A 16 3.82 -8.16 1.65
CA PRO A 16 4.35 -8.26 0.30
C PRO A 16 5.80 -8.78 0.34
N THR A 17 6.16 -9.60 -0.63
CA THR A 17 7.52 -10.09 -0.78
C THR A 17 8.20 -9.31 -1.89
N LEU A 18 9.40 -8.80 -1.61
CA LEU A 18 10.30 -8.21 -2.59
C LEU A 18 11.34 -9.23 -2.98
N SER A 19 11.49 -9.45 -4.26
CA SER A 19 12.54 -10.33 -4.82
C SER A 19 13.17 -9.66 -6.04
N GLY A 20 14.34 -10.13 -6.45
CA GLY A 20 14.99 -9.66 -7.67
C GLY A 20 16.12 -8.70 -7.47
N PHE A 21 16.64 -8.61 -6.25
CA PHE A 21 17.99 -8.11 -6.02
C PHE A 21 18.96 -9.27 -6.26
N ASP A 22 20.02 -8.97 -6.98
CA ASP A 22 21.06 -9.95 -7.27
C ASP A 22 21.56 -10.56 -5.95
N GLU A 23 21.82 -11.86 -5.92
CA GLU A 23 22.27 -12.58 -4.72
C GLU A 23 23.60 -12.05 -4.13
N ASN A 24 24.22 -11.11 -4.82
CA ASN A 24 25.48 -10.46 -4.44
C ASN A 24 25.37 -9.29 -3.46
N GLU A 25 24.29 -9.20 -2.69
CA GLU A 25 24.21 -8.46 -1.41
C GLU A 25 24.48 -6.95 -1.39
N THR A 26 24.40 -6.22 -2.48
CA THR A 26 24.68 -4.79 -2.46
C THR A 26 23.48 -3.92 -2.03
N VAL A 27 22.27 -4.45 -2.07
CA VAL A 27 21.06 -3.77 -1.58
C VAL A 27 20.33 -4.64 -0.57
N GLN A 28 20.56 -4.39 0.70
CA GLN A 28 19.81 -5.06 1.78
C GLN A 28 18.50 -4.30 2.04
N PHE A 29 17.38 -4.93 1.77
CA PHE A 29 16.11 -4.42 2.28
C PHE A 29 16.02 -4.59 3.80
N PRO A 30 15.32 -3.67 4.48
CA PRO A 30 15.24 -3.69 5.92
C PRO A 30 14.70 -5.03 6.43
N THR A 31 15.46 -5.68 7.30
CA THR A 31 14.99 -6.85 8.02
C THR A 31 13.78 -6.51 8.87
N LYS A 32 12.77 -7.35 8.82
CA LYS A 32 11.46 -7.20 9.47
C LYS A 32 11.60 -7.01 10.99
N GLY A 33 11.52 -5.78 11.48
CA GLY A 33 11.20 -5.49 12.87
C GLY A 33 9.67 -5.55 13.10
N ILE A 34 9.23 -5.72 14.35
CA ILE A 34 7.80 -5.79 14.69
C ILE A 34 7.00 -4.58 14.18
N PHE A 35 7.62 -3.41 14.10
CA PHE A 35 7.03 -2.18 13.55
C PHE A 35 7.28 -1.98 12.05
N ASN A 36 8.11 -2.80 11.41
CA ASN A 36 8.42 -2.75 9.98
C ASN A 36 7.60 -3.75 9.15
N ARG A 37 6.68 -4.48 9.75
CA ARG A 37 5.69 -5.27 9.01
C ARG A 37 4.75 -4.30 8.35
N ASN A 38 4.81 -4.17 7.08
CA ASN A 38 3.97 -3.43 6.15
C ASN A 38 2.62 -2.97 6.74
N LEU A 39 2.72 -2.06 7.71
CA LEU A 39 1.59 -1.44 8.35
C LEU A 39 0.89 -0.57 7.32
N LEU A 40 -0.38 -0.83 7.11
CA LEU A 40 -1.24 -0.03 6.25
C LEU A 40 -2.01 0.94 7.14
N LEU A 41 -1.77 2.22 6.99
CA LEU A 41 -2.68 3.23 7.53
C LEU A 41 -3.86 3.34 6.59
N ASN A 42 -5.06 3.23 7.11
CA ASN A 42 -6.25 3.32 6.30
C ASN A 42 -7.24 4.36 6.82
N TRP A 43 -7.92 4.96 5.87
CA TRP A 43 -9.10 5.79 6.11
C TRP A 43 -10.12 5.54 5.00
N GLY A 44 -11.37 5.75 5.30
CA GLY A 44 -12.43 5.56 4.33
C GLY A 44 -13.68 6.36 4.64
N ILE A 45 -14.53 6.42 3.63
CA ILE A 45 -15.86 7.00 3.72
C ILE A 45 -16.85 6.04 3.05
N TYR A 46 -18.00 5.83 3.69
CA TYR A 46 -19.03 4.92 3.20
C TYR A 46 -20.40 5.58 3.25
N TYR A 47 -21.20 5.24 2.24
CA TYR A 47 -22.60 5.62 2.16
C TYR A 47 -23.49 4.37 2.02
N GLU A 48 -24.42 4.19 2.96
CA GLU A 48 -25.44 3.14 2.93
C GLU A 48 -26.55 3.56 1.97
N PHE A 49 -26.61 2.94 0.80
CA PHE A 49 -27.60 3.24 -0.23
C PHE A 49 -28.78 2.28 -0.20
N PHE A 50 -28.58 1.05 0.32
CA PHE A 50 -29.65 0.11 0.66
C PHE A 50 -29.55 -0.32 2.13
N SER A 51 -30.62 -0.91 2.66
CA SER A 51 -30.68 -1.35 4.06
C SER A 51 -29.63 -2.41 4.44
N ASN A 52 -28.97 -3.01 3.47
CA ASN A 52 -27.98 -4.07 3.62
C ASN A 52 -26.75 -3.91 2.72
N ALA A 53 -26.59 -2.75 2.09
CA ALA A 53 -25.47 -2.50 1.21
C ALA A 53 -24.98 -1.04 1.31
N ARG A 54 -23.68 -0.88 1.23
CA ARG A 54 -22.98 0.42 1.19
C ARG A 54 -21.86 0.42 0.17
N ILE A 55 -21.61 1.59 -0.37
CA ILE A 55 -20.46 1.86 -1.23
C ILE A 55 -19.54 2.83 -0.51
N GLY A 56 -18.29 2.83 -0.92
CA GLY A 56 -17.33 3.73 -0.28
C GLY A 56 -16.10 4.01 -1.11
N TYR A 57 -15.23 4.74 -0.48
CA TYR A 57 -13.87 4.96 -0.90
C TYR A 57 -12.94 4.68 0.28
N ASN A 58 -11.89 3.92 0.05
CA ASN A 58 -10.85 3.65 1.03
C ASN A 58 -9.48 3.95 0.47
N SER A 59 -8.61 4.44 1.33
CA SER A 59 -7.19 4.58 1.05
C SER A 59 -6.39 3.78 2.07
N PHE A 60 -5.58 2.85 1.59
CA PHE A 60 -4.59 2.13 2.39
C PHE A 60 -3.20 2.61 1.97
N THR A 61 -2.41 3.09 2.91
CA THR A 61 -1.06 3.56 2.63
C THR A 61 -0.06 2.84 3.50
N SER A 62 0.93 2.24 2.87
CA SER A 62 2.10 1.63 3.49
C SER A 62 3.27 2.60 3.41
N TYR A 63 3.91 2.86 4.56
CA TYR A 63 5.16 3.59 4.63
C TYR A 63 6.26 2.67 5.14
N GLU A 64 7.32 2.56 4.39
CA GLU A 64 8.60 2.08 4.91
C GLU A 64 9.51 3.28 5.10
N ILE A 65 9.79 3.57 6.34
CA ILE A 65 10.82 4.54 6.71
C ILE A 65 12.14 3.80 6.66
N GLY A 66 12.99 4.27 5.78
CA GLY A 66 14.14 3.61 5.25
C GLY A 66 15.14 3.00 6.21
N LYS A 67 15.90 2.08 5.68
CA LYS A 67 17.24 1.75 6.11
C LYS A 67 18.24 2.20 5.05
N ASP A 68 19.44 2.46 5.53
CA ASP A 68 20.59 2.78 4.72
C ASP A 68 20.79 1.69 3.68
N ILE A 69 20.75 2.07 2.42
CA ILE A 69 21.23 1.23 1.35
C ILE A 69 22.72 1.56 1.25
N LEU A 70 23.57 0.63 1.62
CA LEU A 70 25.00 0.74 1.33
C LEU A 70 25.19 0.61 -0.18
N LEU A 71 25.13 1.73 -0.87
CA LEU A 71 25.65 1.87 -2.21
C LEU A 71 27.16 2.00 -2.08
N LEU A 72 27.90 1.42 -2.99
CA LEU A 72 29.35 1.16 -2.91
C LEU A 72 30.24 2.32 -2.36
N ASN A 73 29.79 3.55 -2.32
CA ASN A 73 30.51 4.71 -1.81
C ASN A 73 29.63 5.77 -1.13
N SER A 74 28.32 5.55 -0.95
CA SER A 74 27.43 6.53 -0.34
C SER A 74 26.35 5.88 0.54
N GLU A 75 26.02 6.52 1.65
CA GLU A 75 24.88 6.17 2.46
C GLU A 75 23.62 6.78 1.83
N ALA A 76 22.84 5.97 1.11
CA ALA A 76 21.56 6.40 0.56
C ALA A 76 20.41 5.89 1.44
N ILE A 77 19.46 6.75 1.74
CA ILE A 77 18.24 6.38 2.44
C ILE A 77 17.16 6.06 1.41
N PHE A 78 16.70 4.83 1.45
CA PHE A 78 15.62 4.36 0.60
C PHE A 78 14.28 4.58 1.28
N ARG A 79 13.34 5.20 0.57
CA ARG A 79 11.95 5.36 1.02
C ARG A 79 11.02 4.73 -0.01
N ARG A 80 10.19 3.83 0.45
CA ARG A 80 9.13 3.22 -0.35
C ARG A 80 7.78 3.54 0.25
N SER A 81 6.84 3.97 -0.57
CA SER A 81 5.44 4.04 -0.20
C SER A 81 4.58 3.33 -1.23
N ILE A 82 3.56 2.62 -0.77
CA ILE A 82 2.52 2.03 -1.60
C ILE A 82 1.19 2.57 -1.11
N ASN A 83 0.43 3.15 -2.01
CA ASN A 83 -0.92 3.62 -1.74
C ASN A 83 -1.91 2.79 -2.57
N TYR A 84 -2.86 2.18 -1.89
CA TYR A 84 -3.99 1.49 -2.49
C TYR A 84 -5.24 2.32 -2.33
N ARG A 85 -5.87 2.67 -3.44
CA ARG A 85 -7.18 3.30 -3.49
C ARG A 85 -8.21 2.25 -3.85
N LEU A 86 -9.20 2.07 -2.99
CA LEU A 86 -10.23 1.06 -3.11
C LEU A 86 -11.59 1.73 -3.27
N PHE A 87 -12.43 1.13 -4.10
CA PHE A 87 -13.83 1.53 -4.29
C PHE A 87 -14.74 0.37 -3.82
N PRO A 88 -14.88 0.19 -2.51
CA PRO A 88 -15.59 -0.95 -1.97
C PRO A 88 -17.09 -0.88 -2.23
N ILE A 89 -17.64 -2.04 -2.58
CA ILE A 89 -19.03 -2.38 -2.43
C ILE A 89 -19.10 -3.37 -1.29
N GLU A 90 -19.87 -3.05 -0.27
CA GLU A 90 -19.97 -3.85 0.94
C GLU A 90 -21.41 -4.21 1.21
N THR A 91 -21.68 -5.51 1.34
CA THR A 91 -22.95 -6.03 1.81
C THR A 91 -22.82 -6.43 3.26
N PHE A 92 -23.90 -6.30 4.04
CA PHE A 92 -23.84 -6.61 5.44
C PHE A 92 -25.14 -7.22 5.95
N PHE A 93 -24.98 -8.01 7.00
CA PHE A 93 -26.08 -8.64 7.72
C PHE A 93 -25.98 -8.30 9.21
N ARG A 94 -27.03 -7.71 9.77
CA ARG A 94 -27.11 -7.38 11.21
C ARG A 94 -27.69 -8.57 11.96
N TRP A 95 -26.77 -9.37 12.52
CA TRP A 95 -27.16 -10.54 13.31
C TRP A 95 -27.83 -10.16 14.65
N LYS A 96 -27.32 -9.09 15.29
CA LYS A 96 -27.85 -8.51 16.53
C LYS A 96 -27.80 -6.98 16.45
N PRO A 97 -28.50 -6.24 17.32
CA PRO A 97 -28.47 -4.77 17.30
C PRO A 97 -27.09 -4.14 17.33
N LYS A 98 -26.11 -4.84 17.91
CA LYS A 98 -24.73 -4.39 18.03
C LYS A 98 -23.75 -5.15 17.17
N ILE A 99 -24.19 -6.18 16.43
CA ILE A 99 -23.29 -7.07 15.68
C ILE A 99 -23.71 -7.11 14.22
N GLU A 100 -22.76 -6.81 13.38
CA GLU A 100 -22.89 -6.83 11.93
C GLU A 100 -21.78 -7.69 11.32
N LEU A 101 -22.15 -8.60 10.44
CA LEU A 101 -21.24 -9.32 9.55
C LEU A 101 -21.27 -8.61 8.20
N ASN A 102 -20.10 -8.39 7.61
CA ASN A 102 -20.00 -7.72 6.33
C ASN A 102 -19.08 -8.47 5.37
N PHE A 103 -19.40 -8.32 4.09
CA PHE A 103 -18.58 -8.81 2.98
C PHE A 103 -18.28 -7.65 2.05
N THR A 104 -17.01 -7.45 1.78
CA THR A 104 -16.51 -6.34 0.97
C THR A 104 -15.84 -6.88 -0.29
N LEU A 105 -16.21 -6.34 -1.44
CA LEU A 105 -15.49 -6.48 -2.70
C LEU A 105 -15.06 -5.08 -3.15
N ALA A 106 -13.83 -4.94 -3.59
CA ALA A 106 -13.35 -3.66 -4.07
C ALA A 106 -12.34 -3.83 -5.22
N PRO A 107 -12.51 -3.11 -6.33
CA PRO A 107 -11.42 -2.84 -7.24
C PRO A 107 -10.37 -1.96 -6.55
N ILE A 108 -9.12 -2.15 -6.93
CA ILE A 108 -7.97 -1.47 -6.35
C ILE A 108 -7.21 -0.75 -7.44
N TRP A 109 -6.79 0.46 -7.13
CA TRP A 109 -5.75 1.17 -7.86
C TRP A 109 -4.55 1.35 -6.93
N GLY A 110 -3.48 0.61 -7.20
CA GLY A 110 -2.22 0.68 -6.47
C GLY A 110 -1.25 1.66 -7.11
N ARG A 111 -0.53 2.40 -6.28
CA ARG A 111 0.57 3.27 -6.69
C ARG A 111 1.77 3.03 -5.80
N GLY A 112 2.87 2.61 -6.39
CA GLY A 112 4.17 2.54 -5.77
C GLY A 112 4.99 3.81 -6.01
N ARG A 113 5.73 4.25 -5.01
CA ARG A 113 6.70 5.34 -5.09
C ARG A 113 7.96 4.96 -4.34
N ILE A 114 9.10 5.15 -5.00
CA ILE A 114 10.42 4.92 -4.43
C ILE A 114 11.21 6.22 -4.55
N GLU A 115 11.84 6.62 -3.47
CA GLU A 115 12.71 7.79 -3.36
C GLU A 115 14.05 7.35 -2.80
N LEU A 116 15.11 7.91 -3.33
CA LEU A 116 16.45 7.82 -2.75
C LEU A 116 16.82 9.19 -2.18
N ASP A 117 17.19 9.20 -0.91
CA ASP A 117 17.72 10.39 -0.24
C ASP A 117 19.23 10.21 -0.12
N THR A 118 19.98 10.92 -0.93
CA THR A 118 21.43 10.78 -1.08
C THR A 118 22.10 12.13 -0.91
N THR A 119 23.41 12.12 -0.73
CA THR A 119 24.21 13.34 -0.64
C THR A 119 24.07 14.17 -1.93
N PRO A 120 23.91 15.48 -1.85
CA PRO A 120 23.91 16.34 -3.04
C PRO A 120 25.20 16.18 -3.84
N GLY A 121 25.12 15.79 -5.09
CA GLY A 121 26.25 15.57 -6.01
C GLY A 121 26.29 14.15 -6.58
N ASP A 122 25.97 13.12 -5.78
CA ASP A 122 26.08 11.72 -6.20
C ASP A 122 24.73 11.10 -6.61
N LYS A 123 23.68 11.89 -6.59
CA LYS A 123 22.31 11.43 -6.74
C LYS A 123 22.04 10.70 -8.06
N THR A 124 22.60 11.19 -9.15
CA THR A 124 22.42 10.59 -10.47
C THR A 124 23.13 9.24 -10.55
N GLU A 125 24.34 9.12 -10.00
CA GLU A 125 25.10 7.89 -9.94
C GLU A 125 24.41 6.85 -9.04
N ASP A 126 23.94 7.26 -7.87
CA ASP A 126 23.20 6.42 -6.94
C ASP A 126 21.91 5.88 -7.58
N TRP A 127 21.17 6.71 -8.31
CA TRP A 127 19.99 6.27 -9.03
C TRP A 127 20.30 5.29 -10.16
N ASN A 128 21.35 5.56 -10.94
CA ASN A 128 21.75 4.65 -12.01
C ASN A 128 22.23 3.31 -11.44
N PHE A 129 23.01 3.33 -10.37
CA PHE A 129 23.41 2.11 -9.66
C PHE A 129 22.20 1.31 -9.14
N PHE A 130 21.25 2.01 -8.51
CA PHE A 130 20.02 1.40 -8.00
C PHE A 130 19.17 0.77 -9.11
N LEU A 131 18.98 1.47 -10.22
CA LEU A 131 18.20 0.97 -11.36
C LEU A 131 18.90 -0.20 -12.07
N ASN A 132 20.22 -0.15 -12.19
CA ASN A 132 21.00 -1.23 -12.78
C ASN A 132 20.96 -2.52 -11.94
N SER A 133 20.74 -2.42 -10.63
CA SER A 133 20.56 -3.59 -9.76
C SER A 133 19.32 -4.43 -10.11
N PHE A 134 18.35 -3.87 -10.86
CA PHE A 134 17.17 -4.57 -11.36
C PHE A 134 17.34 -5.17 -12.77
N GLY A 135 18.56 -5.22 -13.29
CA GLY A 135 18.87 -5.77 -14.61
C GLY A 135 18.84 -4.76 -15.76
N GLY A 136 18.93 -3.48 -15.47
CA GLY A 136 19.23 -2.43 -16.46
C GLY A 136 20.66 -2.53 -16.96
N SER A 137 20.91 -2.19 -18.23
CA SER A 137 22.21 -2.32 -18.86
C SER A 137 22.92 -1.01 -19.16
N GLU A 138 22.30 0.13 -18.92
CA GLU A 138 22.82 1.46 -19.22
C GLU A 138 22.29 2.46 -18.20
N ASP A 139 22.99 3.59 -18.04
CA ASP A 139 22.59 4.64 -17.13
C ASP A 139 21.32 5.37 -17.61
N PRO A 140 20.13 4.95 -17.12
CA PRO A 140 18.84 5.37 -17.67
C PRO A 140 18.45 6.79 -17.27
N VAL A 141 19.09 7.36 -16.25
CA VAL A 141 18.74 8.69 -15.74
C VAL A 141 19.89 9.67 -15.86
N LYS A 142 19.52 10.94 -16.10
CA LYS A 142 20.44 12.08 -16.20
C LYS A 142 19.91 13.20 -15.31
N ASP A 143 20.81 13.89 -14.63
CA ASP A 143 20.53 15.10 -13.84
C ASP A 143 19.37 14.93 -12.84
N MET A 144 19.50 13.94 -11.95
CA MET A 144 18.48 13.66 -10.93
C MET A 144 18.34 14.82 -9.93
N GLY A 145 17.13 15.35 -9.82
CA GLY A 145 16.77 16.40 -8.88
C GLY A 145 16.40 15.87 -7.49
N ALA A 146 16.36 16.77 -6.49
CA ALA A 146 16.08 16.41 -5.10
C ALA A 146 14.70 15.77 -4.87
N THR A 147 13.74 16.08 -5.74
CA THR A 147 12.36 15.58 -5.63
C THR A 147 12.02 14.42 -6.56
N ASP A 148 13.01 13.97 -7.34
CA ASP A 148 12.77 12.89 -8.28
C ASP A 148 12.52 11.56 -7.57
N ALA A 149 11.57 10.82 -8.12
CA ALA A 149 11.15 9.53 -7.60
C ALA A 149 10.73 8.63 -8.75
N MET A 150 10.97 7.34 -8.61
CA MET A 150 10.34 6.38 -9.49
C MET A 150 8.94 6.05 -9.01
N LYS A 151 8.02 5.87 -9.96
CA LYS A 151 6.59 5.61 -9.70
C LYS A 151 6.08 4.51 -10.60
N SER A 152 5.17 3.70 -10.07
CA SER A 152 4.44 2.71 -10.84
C SER A 152 3.00 2.67 -10.40
N ASP A 153 2.09 2.41 -11.33
CA ASP A 153 0.67 2.23 -11.06
C ASP A 153 0.24 0.84 -11.53
N TRP A 154 -0.66 0.21 -10.79
CA TRP A 154 -1.25 -1.08 -11.12
C TRP A 154 -2.69 -1.17 -10.64
N TYR A 155 -3.40 -2.15 -11.16
CA TYR A 155 -4.78 -2.45 -10.77
C TYR A 155 -4.85 -3.79 -10.06
N GLY A 156 -5.90 -3.95 -9.27
CA GLY A 156 -6.16 -5.19 -8.58
C GLY A 156 -7.58 -5.22 -8.01
N TYR A 157 -7.80 -6.19 -7.13
CA TYR A 157 -9.05 -6.33 -6.40
C TYR A 157 -8.80 -6.94 -5.03
N THR A 158 -9.74 -6.75 -4.14
CA THR A 158 -9.75 -7.35 -2.81
C THR A 158 -11.12 -7.89 -2.46
N GLY A 159 -11.13 -8.99 -1.73
CA GLY A 159 -12.30 -9.55 -1.09
C GLY A 159 -12.04 -9.72 0.40
N MET A 160 -12.94 -9.21 1.24
CA MET A 160 -12.79 -9.27 2.69
C MET A 160 -14.10 -9.67 3.36
N LEU A 161 -13.99 -10.49 4.40
CA LEU A 161 -15.05 -10.73 5.38
C LEU A 161 -14.76 -9.92 6.63
N GLY A 162 -15.80 -9.35 7.21
CA GLY A 162 -15.64 -8.50 8.37
C GLY A 162 -16.69 -8.72 9.44
N PHE A 163 -16.30 -8.34 10.63
CA PHE A 163 -17.12 -8.29 11.81
C PHE A 163 -17.10 -6.88 12.38
N ARG A 164 -18.29 -6.28 12.52
CA ARG A 164 -18.44 -4.94 13.09
C ARG A 164 -19.23 -4.99 14.37
N TYR A 165 -18.67 -4.39 15.41
CA TYR A 165 -19.30 -4.25 16.71
C TYR A 165 -19.63 -2.80 17.01
N TYR A 166 -20.91 -2.49 17.23
CA TYR A 166 -21.41 -1.16 17.56
C TYR A 166 -21.32 -0.89 19.06
N ILE A 167 -20.41 -0.02 19.44
CA ILE A 167 -20.29 0.48 20.82
C ILE A 167 -21.48 1.38 21.13
N SER A 168 -21.83 2.25 20.19
CA SER A 168 -22.99 3.14 20.25
C SER A 168 -23.71 3.19 18.90
N SER A 169 -24.76 4.00 18.78
CA SER A 169 -25.45 4.20 17.50
C SER A 169 -24.56 4.83 16.42
N ARG A 170 -23.47 5.48 16.79
CA ARG A 170 -22.55 6.17 15.87
C ARG A 170 -21.14 5.61 15.84
N LEU A 171 -20.73 4.90 16.86
CA LEU A 171 -19.35 4.41 17.00
C LEU A 171 -19.32 2.89 16.91
N ALA A 172 -18.46 2.37 16.07
CA ALA A 172 -18.23 0.93 15.92
C ALA A 172 -16.74 0.60 15.73
N LEU A 173 -16.41 -0.65 16.05
CA LEU A 173 -15.15 -1.29 15.72
C LEU A 173 -15.41 -2.27 14.57
N ASP A 174 -14.54 -2.28 13.57
CA ASP A 174 -14.65 -3.15 12.40
C ASP A 174 -13.33 -3.90 12.21
N ILE A 175 -13.41 -5.22 12.18
CA ILE A 175 -12.28 -6.11 11.92
C ILE A 175 -12.56 -6.84 10.62
N LYS A 176 -11.63 -6.79 9.67
CA LYS A 176 -11.76 -7.48 8.40
C LYS A 176 -10.53 -8.32 8.11
N GLY A 177 -10.77 -9.45 7.49
CA GLY A 177 -9.75 -10.31 6.94
C GLY A 177 -10.13 -10.76 5.54
N GLY A 178 -9.16 -10.91 4.69
CA GLY A 178 -9.39 -11.33 3.31
C GLY A 178 -8.08 -11.43 2.54
N PHE A 179 -8.16 -11.18 1.27
CA PHE A 179 -7.02 -11.22 0.37
C PHE A 179 -6.98 -9.98 -0.53
N ILE A 180 -5.79 -9.67 -0.97
CA ILE A 180 -5.51 -8.63 -1.97
C ILE A 180 -4.79 -9.26 -3.16
N ASN A 181 -5.25 -8.98 -4.36
CA ASN A 181 -4.63 -9.43 -5.59
C ASN A 181 -4.34 -8.21 -6.47
N ASN A 182 -3.13 -8.14 -7.01
CA ASN A 182 -2.67 -7.02 -7.81
C ASN A 182 -1.98 -7.49 -9.09
N SER A 183 -2.25 -6.85 -10.21
CA SER A 183 -1.57 -7.06 -11.47
C SER A 183 -0.32 -6.18 -11.61
N TYR A 184 0.58 -6.30 -10.65
CA TYR A 184 1.85 -5.59 -10.65
C TYR A 184 2.80 -6.13 -11.72
N LYS A 185 3.57 -5.22 -12.35
CA LYS A 185 4.65 -5.55 -13.28
C LYS A 185 5.86 -4.67 -13.01
N ASP A 186 7.03 -5.29 -12.95
CA ASP A 186 8.31 -4.63 -12.71
C ASP A 186 8.78 -3.72 -13.84
N ASP A 187 8.31 -3.96 -15.07
CA ASP A 187 8.61 -3.16 -16.26
C ASP A 187 7.77 -1.87 -16.39
N LYS A 188 6.88 -1.59 -15.45
CA LYS A 188 5.96 -0.44 -15.48
C LYS A 188 6.39 0.75 -14.62
N TRP A 189 7.57 0.70 -14.07
CA TRP A 189 8.12 1.84 -13.34
C TRP A 189 8.56 2.95 -14.28
N ARG A 190 8.45 4.18 -13.79
CA ARG A 190 8.84 5.38 -14.51
C ARG A 190 9.65 6.31 -13.61
N VAL A 191 10.75 6.81 -14.14
CA VAL A 191 11.56 7.88 -13.57
C VAL A 191 11.83 8.91 -14.67
N GLN A 192 11.70 10.19 -14.39
CA GLN A 192 11.90 11.29 -15.39
C GLN A 192 11.12 11.04 -16.72
N ARG A 193 9.90 10.46 -16.63
CA ARG A 193 9.05 10.06 -17.79
C ARG A 193 9.61 8.90 -18.63
N GLN A 194 10.73 8.33 -18.28
CA GLN A 194 11.28 7.13 -18.93
C GLN A 194 10.78 5.88 -18.23
N SER A 195 10.55 4.81 -19.00
CA SER A 195 10.23 3.50 -18.44
C SER A 195 11.52 2.85 -17.95
N VAL A 196 11.48 2.32 -16.74
CA VAL A 196 12.58 1.61 -16.12
C VAL A 196 12.09 0.32 -15.50
N THR A 197 12.96 -0.65 -15.35
CA THR A 197 12.68 -1.87 -14.57
C THR A 197 12.83 -1.53 -13.09
N GLY A 198 11.87 -1.97 -12.29
CA GLY A 198 11.88 -1.80 -10.85
C GLY A 198 11.96 -3.13 -10.11
N PRO A 199 11.81 -3.11 -8.78
CA PRO A 199 11.90 -4.31 -7.96
C PRO A 199 10.81 -5.31 -8.31
N LYS A 200 11.15 -6.59 -8.30
CA LYS A 200 10.17 -7.67 -8.38
C LYS A 200 9.43 -7.76 -7.05
N MET A 201 8.13 -7.46 -7.07
CA MET A 201 7.28 -7.54 -5.88
C MET A 201 6.21 -8.60 -6.08
N LYS A 202 6.08 -9.50 -5.11
CA LYS A 202 4.92 -10.36 -5.01
C LYS A 202 3.90 -9.69 -4.10
N ILE A 203 2.86 -9.12 -4.71
CA ILE A 203 1.76 -8.43 -4.03
C ILE A 203 0.39 -8.95 -4.49
N ASP A 204 0.38 -10.12 -5.08
CA ASP A 204 -0.80 -10.88 -5.49
C ASP A 204 -1.05 -12.02 -4.50
N ASP A 205 -2.31 -12.39 -4.33
CA ASP A 205 -2.79 -13.44 -3.44
C ASP A 205 -2.30 -13.33 -1.99
N LEU A 206 -2.18 -12.11 -1.49
CA LEU A 206 -1.73 -11.86 -0.13
C LEU A 206 -2.89 -11.75 0.84
N PRO A 207 -2.78 -12.37 2.02
CA PRO A 207 -3.71 -12.13 3.10
C PRO A 207 -3.60 -10.67 3.58
N ILE A 208 -4.75 -10.06 3.82
CA ILE A 208 -4.85 -8.71 4.39
C ILE A 208 -5.78 -8.74 5.60
N PHE A 209 -5.37 -8.06 6.66
CA PHE A 209 -6.17 -7.86 7.86
C PHE A 209 -6.27 -6.37 8.15
N SER A 210 -7.43 -5.94 8.60
CA SER A 210 -7.62 -4.54 9.01
C SER A 210 -8.45 -4.44 10.27
N PHE A 211 -8.09 -3.46 11.08
CA PHE A 211 -8.82 -3.04 12.27
C PHE A 211 -9.16 -1.56 12.14
N LYS A 212 -10.42 -1.22 12.28
CA LYS A 212 -10.91 0.14 12.04
C LYS A 212 -11.85 0.61 13.12
N VAL A 213 -11.81 1.89 13.41
CA VAL A 213 -12.84 2.62 14.14
C VAL A 213 -13.73 3.30 13.11
N VAL A 214 -15.02 3.06 13.22
CA VAL A 214 -16.05 3.59 12.31
C VAL A 214 -16.90 4.59 13.06
N TYR A 215 -17.05 5.77 12.49
CA TYR A 215 -17.90 6.83 13.04
C TYR A 215 -19.00 7.23 12.05
N GLY A 216 -20.22 7.13 12.48
CA GLY A 216 -21.38 7.53 11.69
C GLY A 216 -21.69 9.03 11.81
N LEU A 217 -21.78 9.72 10.68
CA LEU A 217 -21.99 11.15 10.63
C LEU A 217 -23.48 11.51 10.69
N ARG A 218 -24.32 10.81 9.92
CA ARG A 218 -25.79 10.97 9.88
C ARG A 218 -26.47 9.76 9.24
#